data_cdeae6a4f6fdb28ae6377eb5d88319f2
#
_entry.id   cdeae6a4f6fdb28ae6377eb5d88319f2
#
_cell.length_a   1.000
_cell.length_b   1.000
_cell.length_c   1.000
_cell.angle_alpha   90.00
_cell.angle_beta   90.00
_cell.angle_gamma   90.00
#
_symmetry.space_group_name_H-M   'P 1'
#
loop_
_entity.id
_entity.type
_entity.pdbx_description
1 polymer ?
#
loop_
_entity_poly.entity_id
_entity_poly.type
_entity_poly.pdbx_seq_one_letter_code
_entity_poly.pdbx_strand_id
1 'polypeptide(L)'
;MRPYITTSSGKRTGLHVLVVAAYAAGILLVSFSSSAVPFAPLWQLVGVLLLVAGVYLTTRYSLRSYTYAVEPGDILDADGEAVYELVITEAIGRKRTVVARVALRDIDADGLQVVRQGETAVQKGGEIHAPRVLRYANTPVVAVAIHVPVPEEGSILVLPYDEGLLAAIRTAAR
;
A
#
# COMPACT_ATOMS: atom_id res chain seq x y z
N MET A 1 19.64 18.21 -2.52
CA MET A 1 19.13 17.24 -1.50
C MET A 1 19.66 15.84 -1.82
N ARG A 2 19.89 14.94 -0.84
CA ARG A 2 20.26 13.54 -1.15
C ARG A 2 18.99 12.73 -1.44
N PRO A 3 19.01 11.80 -2.41
CA PRO A 3 17.87 10.94 -2.67
C PRO A 3 17.54 10.11 -1.42
N TYR A 4 16.27 10.00 -1.08
CA TYR A 4 15.77 9.18 0.03
C TYR A 4 15.05 7.96 -0.51
N ILE A 5 15.42 6.78 -0.05
CA ILE A 5 14.80 5.52 -0.48
C ILE A 5 14.44 4.71 0.76
N THR A 6 13.19 4.31 0.86
CA THR A 6 12.72 3.39 1.91
C THR A 6 11.83 2.30 1.32
N THR A 7 11.81 1.15 1.97
CA THR A 7 10.97 0.02 1.54
C THR A 7 9.98 -0.30 2.67
N SER A 8 8.74 -0.58 2.29
CA SER A 8 7.71 -0.94 3.26
C SER A 8 8.10 -2.24 3.99
N SER A 9 8.54 -2.13 5.24
CA SER A 9 8.97 -3.25 6.07
C SER A 9 7.99 -3.59 7.20
N GLY A 10 6.68 -3.45 6.96
CA GLY A 10 5.67 -3.74 7.99
C GLY A 10 5.79 -5.17 8.53
N LYS A 11 5.70 -5.33 9.86
CA LYS A 11 5.63 -6.65 10.51
C LYS A 11 4.39 -7.40 9.99
N ARG A 12 4.61 -8.45 9.21
CA ARG A 12 3.56 -9.26 8.55
C ARG A 12 3.21 -10.53 9.33
N THR A 13 3.69 -10.69 10.57
CA THR A 13 3.56 -11.92 11.34
C THR A 13 2.10 -12.39 11.45
N GLY A 14 1.17 -11.49 11.79
CA GLY A 14 -0.25 -11.84 11.88
C GLY A 14 -0.87 -12.26 10.54
N LEU A 15 -0.46 -11.63 9.43
CA LEU A 15 -0.93 -11.98 8.10
C LEU A 15 -0.41 -13.36 7.66
N HIS A 16 0.86 -13.67 7.94
CA HIS A 16 1.40 -15.00 7.64
C HIS A 16 0.69 -16.10 8.41
N VAL A 17 0.39 -15.88 9.71
CA VAL A 17 -0.40 -16.82 10.52
C VAL A 17 -1.79 -17.02 9.90
N LEU A 18 -2.48 -15.94 9.51
CA LEU A 18 -3.80 -16.02 8.89
C LEU A 18 -3.76 -16.81 7.57
N VAL A 19 -2.76 -16.57 6.73
CA VAL A 19 -2.58 -17.25 5.44
C VAL A 19 -2.31 -18.74 5.67
N VAL A 20 -1.42 -19.09 6.59
CA VAL A 20 -1.13 -20.50 6.94
C VAL A 20 -2.38 -21.19 7.49
N ALA A 21 -3.13 -20.53 8.38
CA ALA A 21 -4.36 -21.05 8.93
C ALA A 21 -5.43 -21.29 7.84
N ALA A 22 -5.57 -20.34 6.88
CA ALA A 22 -6.50 -20.50 5.76
C ALA A 22 -6.14 -21.69 4.86
N TYR A 23 -4.85 -21.87 4.55
CA TYR A 23 -4.40 -23.05 3.79
C TYR A 23 -4.62 -24.35 4.56
N ALA A 24 -4.23 -24.40 5.83
CA ALA A 24 -4.39 -25.61 6.65
C ALA A 24 -5.87 -26.01 6.78
N ALA A 25 -6.75 -25.04 7.12
CA ALA A 25 -8.19 -25.28 7.20
C ALA A 25 -8.79 -25.67 5.84
N GLY A 26 -8.37 -25.02 4.76
CA GLY A 26 -8.83 -25.32 3.41
C GLY A 26 -8.47 -26.76 2.99
N ILE A 27 -7.22 -27.17 3.20
CA ILE A 27 -6.76 -28.53 2.90
C ILE A 27 -7.54 -29.56 3.75
N LEU A 28 -7.68 -29.31 5.04
CA LEU A 28 -8.44 -30.18 5.93
C LEU A 28 -9.88 -30.39 5.43
N LEU A 29 -10.60 -29.30 5.15
CA LEU A 29 -12.00 -29.36 4.71
C LEU A 29 -12.16 -30.04 3.35
N VAL A 30 -11.24 -29.81 2.41
CA VAL A 30 -11.26 -30.51 1.12
C VAL A 30 -10.95 -31.99 1.28
N SER A 31 -10.03 -32.34 2.21
CA SER A 31 -9.66 -33.77 2.47
C SER A 31 -10.71 -34.53 3.24
N PHE A 32 -11.62 -33.87 3.97
CA PHE A 32 -12.73 -34.48 4.67
C PHE A 32 -13.84 -34.93 3.69
N SER A 33 -13.51 -35.90 2.85
CA SER A 33 -14.41 -36.49 1.84
C SER A 33 -14.92 -37.83 2.28
N SER A 34 -15.42 -37.97 3.52
CA SER A 34 -16.03 -39.21 3.92
C SER A 34 -17.55 -39.14 3.82
N SER A 35 -18.18 -40.21 3.32
CA SER A 35 -19.63 -40.37 3.26
C SER A 35 -20.31 -40.31 4.64
N ALA A 36 -19.55 -40.33 5.72
CA ALA A 36 -20.02 -40.23 7.09
C ALA A 36 -20.24 -38.80 7.59
N VAL A 37 -19.75 -37.80 6.85
CA VAL A 37 -19.90 -36.39 7.24
C VAL A 37 -21.14 -35.81 6.56
N PRO A 38 -22.16 -35.34 7.32
CA PRO A 38 -23.32 -34.70 6.73
C PRO A 38 -22.89 -33.43 5.98
N PHE A 39 -23.47 -33.22 4.80
CA PHE A 39 -23.16 -32.06 3.94
C PHE A 39 -21.69 -31.98 3.48
N ALA A 40 -20.99 -33.11 3.29
CA ALA A 40 -19.61 -33.15 2.82
C ALA A 40 -19.31 -32.21 1.61
N PRO A 41 -20.16 -32.12 0.57
CA PRO A 41 -19.91 -31.18 -0.55
C PRO A 41 -19.90 -29.72 -0.12
N LEU A 42 -20.68 -29.33 0.89
CA LEU A 42 -20.68 -27.96 1.41
C LEU A 42 -19.36 -27.64 2.10
N TRP A 43 -18.85 -28.54 2.92
CA TRP A 43 -17.55 -28.38 3.57
C TRP A 43 -16.40 -28.34 2.58
N GLN A 44 -16.45 -29.13 1.53
CA GLN A 44 -15.47 -29.08 0.44
C GLN A 44 -15.50 -27.72 -0.27
N LEU A 45 -16.69 -27.17 -0.55
CA LEU A 45 -16.84 -25.84 -1.14
C LEU A 45 -16.22 -24.77 -0.25
N VAL A 46 -16.50 -24.80 1.06
CA VAL A 46 -15.89 -23.87 2.03
C VAL A 46 -14.36 -24.02 2.03
N GLY A 47 -13.86 -25.25 1.99
CA GLY A 47 -12.41 -25.51 1.89
C GLY A 47 -11.79 -24.90 0.65
N VAL A 48 -12.41 -25.04 -0.51
CA VAL A 48 -11.95 -24.43 -1.77
C VAL A 48 -11.95 -22.90 -1.66
N LEU A 49 -13.01 -22.30 -1.10
CA LEU A 49 -13.06 -20.84 -0.89
C LEU A 49 -11.95 -20.35 0.03
N LEU A 50 -11.61 -21.08 1.09
CA LEU A 50 -10.49 -20.76 1.97
C LEU A 50 -9.14 -20.84 1.25
N LEU A 51 -8.93 -21.84 0.39
CA LEU A 51 -7.73 -21.95 -0.44
C LEU A 51 -7.61 -20.75 -1.41
N VAL A 52 -8.69 -20.38 -2.08
CA VAL A 52 -8.73 -19.21 -2.97
C VAL A 52 -8.43 -17.93 -2.18
N ALA A 53 -9.03 -17.75 -1.02
CA ALA A 53 -8.75 -16.62 -0.14
C ALA A 53 -7.28 -16.60 0.31
N GLY A 54 -6.70 -17.76 0.66
CA GLY A 54 -5.28 -17.90 0.98
C GLY A 54 -4.37 -17.47 -0.17
N VAL A 55 -4.67 -17.93 -1.39
CA VAL A 55 -3.93 -17.51 -2.61
C VAL A 55 -4.04 -16.00 -2.83
N TYR A 56 -5.24 -15.43 -2.70
CA TYR A 56 -5.48 -14.00 -2.85
C TYR A 56 -4.66 -13.19 -1.83
N LEU A 57 -4.73 -13.56 -0.54
CA LEU A 57 -3.99 -12.88 0.52
C LEU A 57 -2.48 -12.97 0.31
N THR A 58 -1.98 -14.14 -0.09
CA THR A 58 -0.56 -14.34 -0.40
C THR A 58 -0.12 -13.44 -1.56
N THR A 59 -0.85 -13.46 -2.66
CA THR A 59 -0.51 -12.68 -3.86
C THR A 59 -0.60 -11.19 -3.58
N ARG A 60 -1.65 -10.74 -2.88
CA ARG A 60 -1.91 -9.32 -2.67
C ARG A 60 -0.99 -8.69 -1.63
N TYR A 61 -0.63 -9.42 -0.57
CA TYR A 61 0.07 -8.84 0.57
C TYR A 61 1.45 -9.45 0.86
N SER A 62 1.67 -10.72 0.55
CA SER A 62 2.95 -11.38 0.83
C SER A 62 3.96 -11.22 -0.31
N LEU A 63 3.50 -11.37 -1.55
CA LEU A 63 4.39 -11.30 -2.72
C LEU A 63 4.65 -9.89 -3.21
N ARG A 64 3.82 -8.92 -2.81
CA ARG A 64 4.01 -7.52 -3.18
C ARG A 64 4.84 -6.79 -2.13
N SER A 65 5.72 -5.93 -2.58
CA SER A 65 6.41 -4.93 -1.75
C SER A 65 6.42 -3.60 -2.48
N TYR A 66 6.42 -2.51 -1.70
CA TYR A 66 6.50 -1.17 -2.24
C TYR A 66 7.80 -0.52 -1.77
N THR A 67 8.48 0.14 -2.70
CA THR A 67 9.63 1.01 -2.42
C THR A 67 9.24 2.43 -2.74
N TYR A 68 9.50 3.34 -1.83
CA TYR A 68 9.24 4.76 -1.96
C TYR A 68 10.58 5.47 -2.08
N ALA A 69 10.73 6.24 -3.15
CA ALA A 69 11.92 7.05 -3.38
C ALA A 69 11.52 8.51 -3.56
N VAL A 70 12.27 9.40 -2.94
CA VAL A 70 12.27 10.85 -3.25
C VAL A 70 13.58 11.10 -3.97
N GLU A 71 13.51 11.36 -5.26
CA GLU A 71 14.67 11.50 -6.14
C GLU A 71 14.50 12.67 -7.10
N PRO A 72 15.60 13.25 -7.63
CA PRO A 72 15.50 14.26 -8.66
C PRO A 72 14.88 13.67 -9.92
N GLY A 73 13.85 14.33 -10.44
CA GLY A 73 13.17 13.95 -11.67
C GLY A 73 13.89 14.45 -12.91
N ASP A 74 13.35 14.10 -14.07
CA ASP A 74 13.85 14.51 -15.37
C ASP A 74 13.37 15.94 -15.76
N ILE A 75 12.43 16.50 -15.01
CA ILE A 75 11.87 17.82 -15.24
C ILE A 75 12.74 18.85 -14.52
N LEU A 76 13.11 19.92 -15.25
CA LEU A 76 13.81 21.05 -14.67
C LEU A 76 12.79 22.17 -14.36
N ASP A 77 12.99 22.87 -13.27
CA ASP A 77 12.23 24.07 -12.95
C ASP A 77 12.69 25.28 -13.76
N ALA A 78 12.14 26.47 -13.46
CA ALA A 78 12.48 27.72 -14.15
C ALA A 78 13.93 28.15 -13.92
N ASP A 79 14.55 27.72 -12.83
CA ASP A 79 15.92 28.02 -12.42
C ASP A 79 16.92 26.98 -12.96
N GLY A 80 16.43 25.94 -13.64
CA GLY A 80 17.23 24.85 -14.21
C GLY A 80 17.60 23.77 -13.19
N GLU A 81 16.99 23.77 -12.02
CA GLU A 81 17.15 22.71 -11.02
C GLU A 81 16.18 21.55 -11.27
N ALA A 82 16.62 20.33 -10.96
CA ALA A 82 15.77 19.15 -11.11
C ALA A 82 14.63 19.18 -10.09
N VAL A 83 13.40 19.08 -10.58
CA VAL A 83 12.21 18.93 -9.73
C VAL A 83 12.24 17.57 -9.07
N TYR A 84 12.14 17.53 -7.74
CA TYR A 84 12.08 16.26 -7.01
C TYR A 84 10.76 15.56 -7.23
N GLU A 85 10.81 14.24 -7.33
CA GLU A 85 9.66 13.39 -7.54
C GLU A 85 9.54 12.33 -6.44
N LEU A 86 8.31 12.03 -6.04
CA LEU A 86 7.97 10.84 -5.26
C LEU A 86 7.69 9.69 -6.23
N VAL A 87 8.59 8.72 -6.25
CA VAL A 87 8.49 7.53 -7.09
C VAL A 87 8.11 6.33 -6.23
N ILE A 88 6.98 5.70 -6.58
CA ILE A 88 6.51 4.49 -5.92
C ILE A 88 6.68 3.31 -6.85
N THR A 89 7.52 2.37 -6.45
CA THR A 89 7.80 1.15 -7.20
C THR A 89 7.17 -0.06 -6.50
N GLU A 90 6.32 -0.78 -7.23
CA GLU A 90 5.79 -2.07 -6.80
C GLU A 90 6.72 -3.18 -7.28
N ALA A 91 7.08 -4.10 -6.38
CA ALA A 91 7.80 -5.31 -6.71
C ALA A 91 6.92 -6.54 -6.42
N ILE A 92 6.79 -7.42 -7.41
CA ILE A 92 6.12 -8.72 -7.30
C ILE A 92 7.15 -9.79 -7.67
N GLY A 93 7.70 -10.46 -6.67
CA GLY A 93 8.81 -11.36 -6.87
C GLY A 93 10.05 -10.62 -7.45
N ARG A 94 10.45 -10.97 -8.68
CA ARG A 94 11.59 -10.32 -9.38
C ARG A 94 11.19 -9.13 -10.26
N LYS A 95 9.89 -9.00 -10.56
CA LYS A 95 9.39 -7.92 -11.43
C LYS A 95 9.22 -6.65 -10.59
N ARG A 96 9.78 -5.54 -11.09
CA ARG A 96 9.60 -4.20 -10.53
C ARG A 96 8.89 -3.32 -11.54
N THR A 97 7.91 -2.54 -11.07
CA THR A 97 7.13 -1.64 -11.92
C THR A 97 6.88 -0.34 -11.15
N VAL A 98 7.18 0.78 -11.76
CA VAL A 98 6.79 2.09 -11.22
C VAL A 98 5.27 2.20 -11.34
N VAL A 99 4.59 2.38 -10.22
CA VAL A 99 3.12 2.42 -10.13
C VAL A 99 2.59 3.83 -9.89
N ALA A 100 3.43 4.72 -9.39
CA ALA A 100 3.12 6.14 -9.28
C ALA A 100 4.42 6.96 -9.35
N ARG A 101 4.34 8.12 -10.00
CA ARG A 101 5.39 9.14 -10.06
C ARG A 101 4.70 10.49 -9.95
N VAL A 102 5.03 11.24 -8.91
CA VAL A 102 4.38 12.52 -8.62
C VAL A 102 5.46 13.56 -8.36
N ALA A 103 5.44 14.66 -9.09
CA ALA A 103 6.32 15.78 -8.83
C ALA A 103 5.97 16.39 -7.48
N LEU A 104 6.98 16.61 -6.64
CA LEU A 104 6.73 17.07 -5.26
C LEU A 104 6.21 18.51 -5.21
N ARG A 105 6.44 19.32 -6.25
CA ARG A 105 5.82 20.64 -6.41
C ARG A 105 4.28 20.58 -6.55
N ASP A 106 3.74 19.46 -7.05
CA ASP A 106 2.30 19.26 -7.28
C ASP A 106 1.60 18.72 -6.01
N ILE A 107 2.37 18.48 -4.94
CA ILE A 107 1.87 18.02 -3.65
C ILE A 107 1.58 19.23 -2.77
N ASP A 108 0.41 19.23 -2.13
CA ASP A 108 0.11 20.16 -1.07
C ASP A 108 0.88 19.79 0.20
N ALA A 109 2.01 20.47 0.44
CA ALA A 109 2.87 20.22 1.60
C ALA A 109 2.17 20.52 2.95
N ASP A 110 1.24 21.47 2.96
CA ASP A 110 0.45 21.84 4.14
C ASP A 110 -0.70 20.86 4.39
N GLY A 111 -1.14 20.18 3.32
CA GLY A 111 -2.14 19.12 3.36
C GLY A 111 -1.60 17.75 3.76
N LEU A 112 -0.29 17.58 3.91
CA LEU A 112 0.32 16.33 4.37
C LEU A 112 -0.12 15.98 5.78
N GLN A 113 -0.79 14.84 5.94
CA GLN A 113 -1.32 14.40 7.22
C GLN A 113 -0.78 13.03 7.61
N VAL A 114 -0.50 12.87 8.90
CA VAL A 114 -0.25 11.56 9.50
C VAL A 114 -1.54 11.12 10.17
N VAL A 115 -2.15 10.08 9.63
CA VAL A 115 -3.46 9.57 10.06
C VAL A 115 -3.28 8.22 10.72
N ARG A 116 -3.82 8.06 11.93
CA ARG A 116 -3.85 6.77 12.63
C ARG A 116 -5.08 5.97 12.23
N GLN A 117 -5.00 4.67 12.40
CA GLN A 117 -6.13 3.78 12.15
C GLN A 117 -7.34 4.21 12.97
N GLY A 118 -8.50 4.38 12.31
CA GLY A 118 -9.75 4.84 12.94
C GLY A 118 -9.91 6.36 13.02
N GLU A 119 -8.89 7.14 12.69
CA GLU A 119 -9.01 8.58 12.54
C GLU A 119 -9.46 8.92 11.11
N THR A 120 -10.36 9.90 11.00
CA THR A 120 -10.74 10.45 9.70
C THR A 120 -9.74 11.54 9.34
N ALA A 121 -9.15 11.46 8.15
CA ALA A 121 -8.30 12.54 7.64
C ALA A 121 -9.14 13.81 7.52
N VAL A 122 -8.75 14.86 8.25
CA VAL A 122 -9.38 16.17 8.15
C VAL A 122 -8.79 16.84 6.92
N GLN A 123 -9.54 16.98 5.84
CA GLN A 123 -9.15 17.80 4.70
C GLN A 123 -9.01 19.26 5.16
N LYS A 124 -7.78 19.71 5.36
CA LYS A 124 -7.44 21.13 5.48
C LYS A 124 -7.12 21.65 4.08
N GLY A 125 -7.99 22.47 3.56
CA GLY A 125 -7.74 23.24 2.34
C GLY A 125 -8.31 22.58 1.07
N GLY A 126 -9.26 23.27 0.44
CA GLY A 126 -9.78 22.98 -0.90
C GLY A 126 -10.68 21.74 -0.98
N GLU A 127 -11.89 21.94 -1.45
CA GLU A 127 -12.87 20.86 -1.71
C GLU A 127 -12.36 19.95 -2.84
N ILE A 128 -11.60 18.91 -2.50
CA ILE A 128 -11.45 17.78 -3.41
C ILE A 128 -12.75 16.99 -3.27
N HIS A 129 -13.69 17.20 -4.17
CA HIS A 129 -14.94 16.44 -4.23
C HIS A 129 -14.60 14.96 -4.51
N ALA A 130 -14.85 14.08 -3.54
CA ALA A 130 -14.66 12.63 -3.61
C ALA A 130 -13.25 12.22 -4.12
N PRO A 131 -12.18 12.42 -3.32
CA PRO A 131 -10.82 12.13 -3.76
C PRO A 131 -10.64 10.64 -4.06
N ARG A 132 -9.93 10.34 -5.15
CA ARG A 132 -9.50 8.99 -5.44
C ARG A 132 -8.41 8.58 -4.46
N VAL A 133 -8.72 7.67 -3.55
CA VAL A 133 -7.74 7.17 -2.58
C VAL A 133 -6.92 6.04 -3.21
N LEU A 134 -5.63 6.29 -3.41
CA LEU A 134 -4.67 5.34 -3.95
C LEU A 134 -3.79 4.80 -2.82
N ARG A 135 -3.97 3.53 -2.48
CA ARG A 135 -3.29 2.91 -1.35
C ARG A 135 -2.11 2.07 -1.80
N TYR A 136 -0.92 2.54 -1.45
CA TYR A 136 0.34 1.86 -1.72
C TYR A 136 0.92 1.29 -0.42
N ALA A 137 0.35 0.20 0.06
CA ALA A 137 0.79 -0.52 1.25
C ALA A 137 0.61 -2.01 1.05
N ASN A 138 1.52 -2.79 1.60
CA ASN A 138 1.50 -4.25 1.52
C ASN A 138 0.87 -4.93 2.75
N THR A 139 0.14 -4.17 3.55
CA THR A 139 -0.65 -4.67 4.68
C THR A 139 -2.11 -4.30 4.50
N PRO A 140 -3.06 -5.15 4.89
CA PRO A 140 -4.49 -4.85 4.78
C PRO A 140 -4.89 -3.67 5.66
N VAL A 141 -4.16 -3.47 6.75
CA VAL A 141 -4.37 -2.36 7.69
C VAL A 141 -3.04 -1.66 7.92
N VAL A 142 -3.02 -0.34 7.76
CA VAL A 142 -1.88 0.52 8.08
C VAL A 142 -2.21 1.23 9.38
N ALA A 143 -1.48 0.91 10.45
CA ALA A 143 -1.73 1.47 11.78
C ALA A 143 -1.53 3.00 11.81
N VAL A 144 -0.51 3.48 11.09
CA VAL A 144 -0.23 4.91 10.89
C VAL A 144 0.13 5.11 9.43
N ALA A 145 -0.54 6.03 8.76
CA ALA A 145 -0.35 6.31 7.34
C ALA A 145 0.03 7.78 7.12
N ILE A 146 0.80 8.02 6.06
CA ILE A 146 1.00 9.37 5.51
C ILE A 146 -0.02 9.53 4.37
N HIS A 147 -0.87 10.53 4.48
CA HIS A 147 -1.76 10.96 3.42
C HIS A 147 -1.09 12.10 2.65
N VAL A 148 -0.85 11.86 1.38
CA VAL A 148 -0.21 12.81 0.45
C VAL A 148 -1.27 13.27 -0.54
N PRO A 149 -1.83 14.47 -0.39
CA PRO A 149 -2.78 15.00 -1.36
C PRO A 149 -2.07 15.43 -2.63
N VAL A 150 -2.63 15.07 -3.77
CA VAL A 150 -2.20 15.48 -5.12
C VAL A 150 -3.39 16.20 -5.77
N PRO A 151 -3.53 17.51 -5.56
CA PRO A 151 -4.71 18.27 -5.96
C PRO A 151 -5.00 18.21 -7.45
N GLU A 152 -3.95 18.30 -8.30
CA GLU A 152 -4.10 18.26 -9.76
C GLU A 152 -4.70 16.95 -10.27
N GLU A 153 -4.42 15.83 -9.62
CA GLU A 153 -4.99 14.52 -9.96
C GLU A 153 -6.30 14.24 -9.23
N GLY A 154 -6.72 15.09 -8.28
CA GLY A 154 -7.86 14.84 -7.41
C GLY A 154 -7.68 13.56 -6.58
N SER A 155 -6.45 13.21 -6.23
CA SER A 155 -6.12 11.95 -5.56
C SER A 155 -5.42 12.17 -4.23
N ILE A 156 -5.54 11.16 -3.35
CA ILE A 156 -4.77 11.09 -2.09
C ILE A 156 -3.99 9.78 -2.11
N LEU A 157 -2.66 9.89 -2.03
CA LEU A 157 -1.80 8.73 -1.88
C LEU A 157 -1.71 8.36 -0.40
N VAL A 158 -1.97 7.10 -0.09
CA VAL A 158 -1.88 6.56 1.29
C VAL A 158 -0.65 5.67 1.38
N LEU A 159 0.35 6.14 2.11
CA LEU A 159 1.63 5.48 2.31
C LEU A 159 1.77 5.01 3.76
N PRO A 160 2.49 3.92 4.06
CA PRO A 160 2.82 3.57 5.43
C PRO A 160 3.71 4.66 6.04
N TYR A 161 3.51 4.93 7.34
CA TYR A 161 4.30 5.94 8.04
C TYR A 161 5.77 5.56 8.11
N ASP A 162 6.59 6.49 7.69
CA ASP A 162 8.05 6.48 7.83
C ASP A 162 8.49 7.93 8.04
N GLU A 163 9.19 8.19 9.15
CA GLU A 163 9.57 9.55 9.54
C GLU A 163 10.54 10.19 8.53
N GLY A 164 11.48 9.39 8.02
CA GLY A 164 12.44 9.85 7.03
C GLY A 164 11.77 10.19 5.70
N LEU A 165 10.79 9.36 5.26
CA LEU A 165 10.01 9.61 4.05
C LEU A 165 9.19 10.90 4.20
N LEU A 166 8.50 11.07 5.33
CA LEU A 166 7.72 12.27 5.60
C LEU A 166 8.60 13.54 5.59
N ALA A 167 9.76 13.47 6.24
CA ALA A 167 10.72 14.58 6.25
C ALA A 167 11.26 14.90 4.85
N ALA A 168 11.59 13.86 4.06
CA ALA A 168 12.05 14.01 2.69
C ALA A 168 11.00 14.67 1.79
N ILE A 169 9.73 14.22 1.87
CA ILE A 169 8.63 14.82 1.11
C ILE A 169 8.45 16.28 1.50
N ARG A 170 8.36 16.59 2.81
CA ARG A 170 8.19 17.98 3.29
C ARG A 170 9.31 18.91 2.88
N THR A 171 10.54 18.41 2.83
CA THR A 171 11.71 19.25 2.48
C THR A 171 11.76 19.53 0.98
N ALA A 172 11.33 18.58 0.15
CA ALA A 172 11.40 18.70 -1.30
C ALA A 172 10.12 19.31 -1.92
N ALA A 173 9.00 19.36 -1.19
CA ALA A 173 7.75 20.00 -1.61
C ALA A 173 7.68 21.50 -1.26
N ARG A 174 8.72 22.06 -0.63
CA ARG A 174 8.86 23.50 -0.33
C ARG A 174 9.63 24.21 -1.42
#